data_490ba988ed9b8c2b37a896130f7dbfa3
#
_entry.id   490ba988ed9b8c2b37a896130f7dbfa3
#
_cell.length_a   1.000
_cell.length_b   1.000
_cell.length_c   1.000
_cell.angle_alpha   90.00
_cell.angle_beta   90.00
_cell.angle_gamma   90.00
#
_symmetry.space_group_name_H-M   'P 1'
#
loop_
_entity.id
_entity.type
_entity.pdbx_description
1 polymer ?
#
loop_
_entity_poly.entity_id
_entity_poly.type
_entity_poly.pdbx_seq_one_letter_code
_entity_poly.pdbx_strand_id
1 'polypeptide(L)'
;MKNDHSVVVANLNGDRNIIRVNIGGAYNIYNAIGCAAALTAFGIDEKTVIDAIEHFNGAFGRMEHFKAGDNTVNLILVKNPAGFSQTMNFLKNIDDDFTLILSLNDNAADGRDISWIWDVDFAGIFEKANVKEIYVTGKRCYDMAVRVKYEGVGNREIKIIENEDYNKLVDIATSQGRDAYIVPTYTSMMAMRPVIAKRLGGKDFWE
;
A
#
# COMPACT_ATOMS: atom_id res chain seq x y z
N MET A 1 -17.25 -1.50 -0.73
CA MET A 1 -16.16 -2.19 -0.03
C MET A 1 -15.63 -1.22 1.02
N LYS A 2 -15.62 -1.58 2.30
CA LYS A 2 -14.83 -0.81 3.27
C LYS A 2 -13.37 -1.11 2.96
N ASN A 3 -12.52 -0.09 2.91
CA ASN A 3 -11.14 -0.20 2.40
C ASN A 3 -10.19 -1.02 3.28
N ASP A 4 -10.65 -1.54 4.42
CA ASP A 4 -9.85 -2.20 5.44
C ASP A 4 -10.00 -3.73 5.48
N HIS A 5 -11.02 -4.29 4.84
CA HIS A 5 -11.25 -5.73 4.82
C HIS A 5 -12.05 -6.21 3.61
N SER A 6 -11.95 -7.50 3.34
CA SER A 6 -12.75 -8.19 2.34
C SER A 6 -13.48 -9.38 2.96
N VAL A 7 -14.69 -9.67 2.48
CA VAL A 7 -15.43 -10.88 2.84
C VAL A 7 -15.46 -11.78 1.60
N VAL A 8 -14.99 -13.00 1.76
CA VAL A 8 -14.81 -13.97 0.68
C VAL A 8 -15.62 -15.20 0.98
N VAL A 9 -16.24 -15.76 -0.07
CA VAL A 9 -16.83 -17.10 -0.01
C VAL A 9 -15.86 -18.07 -0.66
N ALA A 10 -15.38 -19.05 0.10
CA ALA A 10 -14.46 -20.07 -0.37
C ALA A 10 -14.99 -21.47 -0.06
N ASN A 11 -14.71 -22.42 -0.96
CA ASN A 11 -14.93 -23.83 -0.69
C ASN A 11 -13.60 -24.44 -0.24
N LEU A 12 -13.55 -24.91 1.00
CA LEU A 12 -12.41 -25.65 1.54
C LEU A 12 -12.86 -27.08 1.81
N ASN A 13 -12.14 -28.08 1.34
CA ASN A 13 -12.46 -29.50 1.50
C ASN A 13 -13.91 -29.91 1.14
N GLY A 14 -14.59 -29.12 0.32
CA GLY A 14 -16.00 -29.35 -0.05
C GLY A 14 -17.01 -28.51 0.73
N ASP A 15 -16.62 -27.89 1.84
CA ASP A 15 -17.49 -27.05 2.66
C ASP A 15 -17.40 -25.58 2.24
N ARG A 16 -18.56 -24.93 2.21
CA ARG A 16 -18.67 -23.51 1.86
C ARG A 16 -18.47 -22.64 3.09
N ASN A 17 -17.41 -21.83 3.06
CA ASN A 17 -17.03 -20.95 4.15
C ASN A 17 -17.13 -19.48 3.77
N ILE A 18 -17.48 -18.63 4.72
CA ILE A 18 -17.41 -17.18 4.63
C ILE A 18 -16.21 -16.75 5.47
N ILE A 19 -15.20 -16.17 4.84
CA ILE A 19 -13.93 -15.80 5.50
C ILE A 19 -13.75 -14.29 5.39
N ARG A 20 -13.49 -13.65 6.52
CA ARG A 20 -13.11 -12.24 6.57
C ARG A 20 -11.59 -12.13 6.48
N VAL A 21 -11.11 -11.36 5.51
CA VAL A 21 -9.69 -11.07 5.31
C VAL A 21 -9.47 -9.59 5.67
N ASN A 22 -8.77 -9.31 6.77
CA ASN A 22 -8.56 -7.96 7.31
C ASN A 22 -7.39 -7.21 6.64
N ILE A 23 -7.17 -7.48 5.36
CA ILE A 23 -6.17 -6.78 4.53
C ILE A 23 -6.84 -6.44 3.21
N GLY A 24 -6.77 -5.18 2.80
CA GLY A 24 -7.30 -4.74 1.51
C GLY A 24 -6.50 -5.28 0.31
N GLY A 25 -7.15 -5.28 -0.86
CA GLY A 25 -6.53 -5.68 -2.13
C GLY A 25 -6.80 -7.12 -2.54
N ALA A 26 -7.15 -7.31 -3.81
CA ALA A 26 -7.54 -8.61 -4.36
C ALA A 26 -6.44 -9.67 -4.22
N TYR A 27 -5.17 -9.30 -4.37
CA TYR A 27 -4.06 -10.24 -4.21
C TYR A 27 -3.93 -10.81 -2.79
N ASN A 28 -4.32 -10.06 -1.76
CA ASN A 28 -4.35 -10.56 -0.39
C ASN A 28 -5.45 -11.58 -0.17
N ILE A 29 -6.56 -11.45 -0.90
CA ILE A 29 -7.62 -12.48 -0.92
C ILE A 29 -7.04 -13.79 -1.48
N TYR A 30 -6.36 -13.74 -2.63
CA TYR A 30 -5.74 -14.94 -3.21
C TYR A 30 -4.69 -15.56 -2.28
N ASN A 31 -3.88 -14.73 -1.62
CA ASN A 31 -2.89 -15.21 -0.65
C ASN A 31 -3.55 -15.91 0.54
N ALA A 32 -4.60 -15.32 1.11
CA ALA A 32 -5.34 -15.89 2.24
C ALA A 32 -6.00 -17.22 1.87
N ILE A 33 -6.68 -17.28 0.72
CA ILE A 33 -7.32 -18.52 0.24
C ILE A 33 -6.28 -19.59 -0.11
N GLY A 34 -5.16 -19.23 -0.75
CA GLY A 34 -4.06 -20.14 -1.03
C GLY A 34 -3.45 -20.72 0.25
N CYS A 35 -3.26 -19.86 1.28
CA CYS A 35 -2.80 -20.29 2.60
C CYS A 35 -3.82 -21.24 3.26
N ALA A 36 -5.11 -20.90 3.23
CA ALA A 36 -6.18 -21.75 3.76
C ALA A 36 -6.17 -23.12 3.09
N ALA A 37 -6.17 -23.17 1.76
CA ALA A 37 -6.15 -24.41 1.00
C ALA A 37 -4.93 -25.27 1.31
N ALA A 38 -3.74 -24.66 1.43
CA ALA A 38 -2.51 -25.38 1.77
C ALA A 38 -2.59 -25.98 3.18
N LEU A 39 -2.97 -25.20 4.18
CA LEU A 39 -3.01 -25.64 5.58
C LEU A 39 -4.05 -26.72 5.80
N THR A 40 -5.23 -26.61 5.19
CA THR A 40 -6.26 -27.64 5.27
C THR A 40 -5.82 -28.94 4.55
N ALA A 41 -5.10 -28.84 3.42
CA ALA A 41 -4.52 -29.99 2.74
C ALA A 41 -3.44 -30.68 3.58
N PHE A 42 -2.72 -29.97 4.45
CA PHE A 42 -1.80 -30.53 5.45
C PHE A 42 -2.50 -31.13 6.68
N GLY A 43 -3.84 -31.09 6.74
CA GLY A 43 -4.63 -31.69 7.80
C GLY A 43 -4.86 -30.79 9.01
N ILE A 44 -4.58 -29.48 8.90
CA ILE A 44 -4.95 -28.53 9.95
C ILE A 44 -6.46 -28.30 9.88
N ASP A 45 -7.09 -28.31 11.05
CA ASP A 45 -8.53 -28.09 11.19
C ASP A 45 -8.97 -26.79 10.53
N GLU A 46 -10.00 -26.86 9.71
CA GLU A 46 -10.50 -25.77 8.88
C GLU A 46 -10.93 -24.56 9.69
N LYS A 47 -11.61 -24.78 10.82
CA LYS A 47 -12.04 -23.71 11.72
C LYS A 47 -10.84 -22.95 12.31
N THR A 48 -9.80 -23.69 12.68
CA THR A 48 -8.54 -23.10 13.18
C THR A 48 -7.87 -22.24 12.13
N VAL A 49 -7.86 -22.67 10.87
CA VAL A 49 -7.28 -21.92 9.74
C VAL A 49 -8.07 -20.66 9.47
N ILE A 50 -9.40 -20.75 9.42
CA ILE A 50 -10.27 -19.59 9.20
C ILE A 50 -10.11 -18.56 10.32
N ASP A 51 -10.15 -19.01 11.58
CA ASP A 51 -9.97 -18.15 12.76
C ASP A 51 -8.62 -17.41 12.71
N ALA A 52 -7.55 -18.09 12.36
CA ALA A 52 -6.23 -17.47 12.19
C ALA A 52 -6.21 -16.40 11.08
N ILE A 53 -6.87 -16.63 9.96
CA ILE A 53 -6.96 -15.65 8.87
C ILE A 53 -7.79 -14.44 9.29
N GLU A 54 -8.89 -14.64 10.01
CA GLU A 54 -9.76 -13.56 10.47
C GLU A 54 -9.13 -12.68 11.56
N HIS A 55 -8.19 -13.23 12.33
CA HIS A 55 -7.40 -12.48 13.31
C HIS A 55 -6.09 -11.91 12.77
N PHE A 56 -5.71 -12.29 11.54
CA PHE A 56 -4.49 -11.78 10.94
C PHE A 56 -4.65 -10.32 10.54
N ASN A 57 -3.74 -9.48 10.99
CA ASN A 57 -3.63 -8.09 10.58
C ASN A 57 -2.37 -7.90 9.73
N GLY A 58 -2.49 -7.12 8.68
CA GLY A 58 -1.35 -6.81 7.82
C GLY A 58 -0.21 -6.20 8.61
N ALA A 59 1.00 -6.70 8.38
CA ALA A 59 2.21 -6.19 8.99
C ALA A 59 3.16 -5.66 7.91
N PHE A 60 4.06 -4.78 8.25
CA PHE A 60 5.23 -4.41 7.46
C PHE A 60 4.93 -3.85 6.06
N GLY A 61 4.38 -2.63 5.99
CA GLY A 61 4.18 -1.96 4.71
C GLY A 61 3.16 -2.66 3.80
N ARG A 62 2.52 -3.72 4.29
CA ARG A 62 1.41 -4.37 3.60
C ARG A 62 0.09 -3.75 4.03
N MET A 63 -0.09 -2.47 3.63
CA MET A 63 -1.23 -1.65 3.99
C MET A 63 -1.30 -1.39 5.52
N GLU A 64 -0.19 -0.88 6.08
CA GLU A 64 -0.20 -0.37 7.45
C GLU A 64 -1.00 0.94 7.53
N HIS A 65 -1.74 1.10 8.61
CA HIS A 65 -2.61 2.25 8.86
C HIS A 65 -2.17 2.98 10.11
N PHE A 66 -1.90 4.28 9.99
CA PHE A 66 -1.54 5.15 11.11
C PHE A 66 -2.62 6.23 11.26
N LYS A 67 -3.20 6.36 12.44
CA LYS A 67 -4.22 7.38 12.71
C LYS A 67 -3.58 8.76 12.81
N ALA A 68 -4.17 9.75 12.14
CA ALA A 68 -3.77 11.15 12.14
C ALA A 68 -5.02 12.04 12.35
N GLY A 69 -5.51 12.11 13.57
CA GLY A 69 -6.82 12.71 13.88
C GLY A 69 -7.94 11.93 13.23
N ASP A 70 -8.77 12.61 12.42
CA ASP A 70 -9.88 11.99 11.69
C ASP A 70 -9.44 11.27 10.40
N ASN A 71 -8.19 11.48 9.96
CA ASN A 71 -7.65 10.91 8.74
C ASN A 71 -6.72 9.71 9.03
N THR A 72 -6.33 9.03 7.97
CA THR A 72 -5.41 7.89 8.04
C THR A 72 -4.24 8.08 7.09
N VAL A 73 -3.04 7.79 7.57
CA VAL A 73 -1.83 7.64 6.75
C VAL A 73 -1.65 6.16 6.47
N ASN A 74 -1.72 5.80 5.20
CA ASN A 74 -1.65 4.42 4.72
C ASN A 74 -0.30 4.18 4.07
N LEU A 75 0.44 3.15 4.51
CA LEU A 75 1.76 2.80 4.01
C LEU A 75 1.69 1.47 3.25
N ILE A 76 2.00 1.49 1.94
CA ILE A 76 1.87 0.34 1.05
C ILE A 76 3.18 0.10 0.31
N LEU A 77 3.94 -0.90 0.74
CA LEU A 77 5.19 -1.29 0.10
C LEU A 77 4.98 -1.82 -1.31
N VAL A 78 5.79 -1.33 -2.26
CA VAL A 78 5.88 -1.87 -3.61
C VAL A 78 7.32 -2.27 -3.93
N LYS A 79 7.50 -3.35 -4.70
CA LYS A 79 8.84 -3.90 -4.98
C LYS A 79 9.03 -4.31 -6.44
N ASN A 80 7.97 -4.36 -7.21
CA ASN A 80 8.00 -4.79 -8.61
C ASN A 80 6.78 -4.23 -9.37
N PRO A 81 6.77 -4.31 -10.71
CA PRO A 81 5.67 -3.77 -11.52
C PRO A 81 4.30 -4.33 -11.14
N ALA A 82 4.21 -5.64 -10.94
CA ALA A 82 2.94 -6.30 -10.63
C ALA A 82 2.32 -5.81 -9.31
N GLY A 83 3.12 -5.76 -8.24
CA GLY A 83 2.67 -5.25 -6.95
C GLY A 83 2.29 -3.77 -6.99
N PHE A 84 3.06 -2.96 -7.74
CA PHE A 84 2.75 -1.55 -7.88
C PHE A 84 1.47 -1.32 -8.69
N SER A 85 1.30 -2.03 -9.81
CA SER A 85 0.07 -1.97 -10.62
C SER A 85 -1.17 -2.37 -9.82
N GLN A 86 -1.07 -3.43 -8.99
CA GLN A 86 -2.14 -3.84 -8.09
C GLN A 86 -2.46 -2.75 -7.05
N THR A 87 -1.44 -2.08 -6.51
CA THR A 87 -1.63 -0.95 -5.59
C THR A 87 -2.34 0.21 -6.29
N MET A 88 -1.94 0.57 -7.49
CA MET A 88 -2.60 1.63 -8.27
C MET A 88 -4.06 1.28 -8.58
N ASN A 89 -4.33 0.02 -8.96
CA ASN A 89 -5.69 -0.44 -9.19
C ASN A 89 -6.54 -0.44 -7.90
N PHE A 90 -5.95 -0.76 -6.76
CA PHE A 90 -6.63 -0.61 -5.46
C PHE A 90 -6.98 0.85 -5.19
N LEU A 91 -6.01 1.77 -5.31
CA LEU A 91 -6.19 3.21 -5.05
C LEU A 91 -7.20 3.85 -6.02
N LYS A 92 -7.26 3.39 -7.27
CA LYS A 92 -8.26 3.83 -8.25
C LYS A 92 -9.69 3.62 -7.77
N ASN A 93 -9.94 2.61 -6.95
CA ASN A 93 -11.28 2.25 -6.46
C ASN A 93 -11.64 2.92 -5.13
N ILE A 94 -10.83 3.84 -4.63
CA ILE A 94 -11.14 4.66 -3.47
C ILE A 94 -12.05 5.80 -3.93
N ASP A 95 -13.19 5.97 -3.25
CA ASP A 95 -14.18 6.99 -3.60
C ASP A 95 -13.89 8.33 -2.91
N ASP A 96 -13.22 8.31 -1.76
CA ASP A 96 -12.85 9.50 -1.01
C ASP A 96 -11.61 10.21 -1.61
N ASP A 97 -11.54 11.51 -1.39
CA ASP A 97 -10.38 12.32 -1.76
C ASP A 97 -9.14 11.95 -0.95
N PHE A 98 -7.99 11.83 -1.60
CA PHE A 98 -6.75 11.48 -0.92
C PHE A 98 -5.51 12.17 -1.51
N THR A 99 -4.43 12.14 -0.73
CA THR A 99 -3.09 12.55 -1.14
C THR A 99 -2.27 11.32 -1.49
N LEU A 100 -1.63 11.32 -2.67
CA LEU A 100 -0.75 10.24 -3.12
C LEU A 100 0.72 10.66 -2.97
N ILE A 101 1.49 9.83 -2.27
CA ILE A 101 2.94 10.04 -2.08
C ILE A 101 3.68 8.80 -2.59
N LEU A 102 4.47 8.94 -3.65
CA LEU A 102 5.25 7.87 -4.24
C LEU A 102 6.73 8.04 -3.85
N SER A 103 7.37 6.97 -3.40
CA SER A 103 8.78 7.04 -3.01
C SER A 103 9.60 5.95 -3.68
N LEU A 104 10.66 6.35 -4.40
CA LEU A 104 11.51 5.46 -5.17
C LEU A 104 12.97 5.57 -4.75
N ASN A 105 13.54 4.44 -4.32
CA ASN A 105 14.97 4.29 -4.09
C ASN A 105 15.55 3.20 -5.00
N ASP A 106 16.88 3.26 -5.21
CA ASP A 106 17.67 2.33 -6.02
C ASP A 106 18.83 1.72 -5.21
N ASN A 107 18.64 1.55 -3.90
CA ASN A 107 19.60 0.86 -3.06
C ASN A 107 19.65 -0.65 -3.43
N ALA A 108 20.71 -1.34 -3.02
CA ALA A 108 20.91 -2.75 -3.36
C ALA A 108 19.69 -3.64 -3.03
N ALA A 109 19.00 -3.36 -1.91
CA ALA A 109 17.81 -4.11 -1.50
C ALA A 109 16.53 -3.77 -2.28
N ASP A 110 16.50 -2.61 -2.98
CA ASP A 110 15.39 -2.24 -3.87
C ASP A 110 15.55 -2.82 -5.28
N GLY A 111 16.79 -3.19 -5.62
CA GLY A 111 17.23 -3.39 -6.99
C GLY A 111 17.74 -2.09 -7.60
N ARG A 112 18.95 -2.12 -8.18
CA ARG A 112 19.60 -0.91 -8.73
C ARG A 112 18.97 -0.42 -10.02
N ASP A 113 18.38 -1.33 -10.77
CA ASP A 113 17.64 -1.00 -11.98
C ASP A 113 16.23 -0.54 -11.61
N ILE A 114 15.92 0.69 -11.95
CA ILE A 114 14.61 1.30 -11.73
C ILE A 114 13.75 1.32 -13.00
N SER A 115 14.23 0.77 -14.10
CA SER A 115 13.49 0.78 -15.39
C SER A 115 12.12 0.09 -15.27
N TRP A 116 11.97 -0.83 -14.33
CA TRP A 116 10.73 -1.52 -14.04
C TRP A 116 9.54 -0.60 -13.71
N ILE A 117 9.78 0.66 -13.29
CA ILE A 117 8.67 1.60 -13.05
C ILE A 117 7.89 1.92 -14.34
N TRP A 118 8.52 1.70 -15.52
CA TRP A 118 7.87 1.92 -16.80
C TRP A 118 6.91 0.78 -17.18
N ASP A 119 7.06 -0.38 -16.58
CA ASP A 119 6.17 -1.54 -16.73
C ASP A 119 4.96 -1.48 -15.78
N VAL A 120 4.89 -0.45 -14.92
CA VAL A 120 3.77 -0.27 -13.99
C VAL A 120 2.56 0.26 -14.75
N ASP A 121 1.43 -0.45 -14.60
CA ASP A 121 0.12 0.05 -15.00
C ASP A 121 -0.46 0.91 -13.87
N PHE A 122 -0.54 2.21 -14.11
CA PHE A 122 -1.18 3.15 -13.19
C PHE A 122 -2.71 3.07 -13.23
N ALA A 123 -3.27 2.16 -14.05
CA ALA A 123 -4.70 1.87 -14.11
C ALA A 123 -5.61 3.09 -14.34
N GLY A 124 -5.06 4.18 -14.90
CA GLY A 124 -5.79 5.43 -15.10
C GLY A 124 -6.21 6.12 -13.79
N ILE A 125 -5.43 5.94 -12.70
CA ILE A 125 -5.72 6.55 -11.39
C ILE A 125 -5.84 8.06 -11.46
N PHE A 126 -5.08 8.70 -12.35
CA PHE A 126 -5.08 10.15 -12.52
C PHE A 126 -6.25 10.68 -13.37
N GLU A 127 -6.99 9.83 -14.03
CA GLU A 127 -8.23 10.20 -14.71
C GLU A 127 -9.34 10.51 -13.70
N LYS A 128 -9.28 9.91 -12.51
CA LYS A 128 -10.22 10.19 -11.42
C LYS A 128 -9.82 11.45 -10.66
N ALA A 129 -10.82 12.18 -10.21
CA ALA A 129 -10.64 13.44 -9.49
C ALA A 129 -10.21 13.25 -8.01
N ASN A 130 -10.23 12.02 -7.49
CA ASN A 130 -10.03 11.72 -6.07
C ASN A 130 -8.57 11.89 -5.61
N VAL A 131 -7.58 11.75 -6.50
CA VAL A 131 -6.19 12.10 -6.21
C VAL A 131 -6.06 13.62 -6.25
N LYS A 132 -6.05 14.26 -5.10
CA LYS A 132 -6.01 15.75 -5.00
C LYS A 132 -4.61 16.29 -5.11
N GLU A 133 -3.65 15.62 -4.52
CA GLU A 133 -2.25 16.03 -4.55
C GLU A 133 -1.34 14.84 -4.79
N ILE A 134 -0.26 15.10 -5.53
CA ILE A 134 0.74 14.09 -5.88
C ILE A 134 2.09 14.60 -5.39
N TYR A 135 2.71 13.81 -4.53
CA TYR A 135 4.08 14.03 -4.07
C TYR A 135 4.98 12.87 -4.50
N VAL A 136 6.22 13.19 -4.77
CA VAL A 136 7.27 12.18 -5.04
C VAL A 136 8.46 12.44 -4.14
N THR A 137 9.11 11.38 -3.68
CA THR A 137 10.29 11.45 -2.81
C THR A 137 11.21 10.24 -3.05
N GLY A 138 12.27 10.14 -2.25
CA GLY A 138 13.29 9.11 -2.38
C GLY A 138 14.47 9.58 -3.24
N LYS A 139 15.50 8.77 -3.32
CA LYS A 139 16.72 9.06 -4.10
C LYS A 139 16.43 9.27 -5.59
N ARG A 140 15.43 8.59 -6.11
CA ARG A 140 15.03 8.61 -7.51
C ARG A 140 13.70 9.34 -7.72
N CYS A 141 13.43 10.37 -6.89
CA CYS A 141 12.20 11.14 -6.96
C CYS A 141 11.97 11.79 -8.32
N TYR A 142 13.01 12.25 -8.99
CA TYR A 142 12.88 12.85 -10.33
C TYR A 142 12.50 11.83 -11.40
N ASP A 143 13.04 10.59 -11.33
CA ASP A 143 12.65 9.52 -12.25
C ASP A 143 11.18 9.15 -12.04
N MET A 144 10.74 9.06 -10.78
CA MET A 144 9.33 8.84 -10.46
C MET A 144 8.45 10.00 -10.92
N ALA A 145 8.89 11.25 -10.77
CA ALA A 145 8.15 12.43 -11.24
C ALA A 145 7.96 12.39 -12.77
N VAL A 146 9.03 12.04 -13.51
CA VAL A 146 8.97 11.88 -14.96
C VAL A 146 7.98 10.78 -15.33
N ARG A 147 8.07 9.60 -14.68
CA ARG A 147 7.15 8.48 -14.94
C ARG A 147 5.68 8.87 -14.72
N VAL A 148 5.40 9.52 -13.59
CA VAL A 148 4.05 10.00 -13.25
C VAL A 148 3.55 11.06 -14.24
N LYS A 149 4.43 11.96 -14.68
CA LYS A 149 4.08 12.96 -15.69
C LYS A 149 3.66 12.32 -17.02
N TYR A 150 4.38 11.28 -17.45
CA TYR A 150 4.05 10.55 -18.68
C TYR A 150 2.74 9.75 -18.59
N GLU A 151 2.26 9.46 -17.39
CA GLU A 151 0.96 8.82 -17.20
C GLU A 151 -0.23 9.78 -17.41
N GLY A 152 0.02 11.09 -17.44
CA GLY A 152 -1.02 12.08 -17.70
C GLY A 152 -1.78 12.49 -16.44
N VAL A 153 -1.16 13.30 -15.59
CA VAL A 153 -1.74 13.81 -14.33
C VAL A 153 -2.76 14.96 -14.53
N GLY A 154 -3.04 15.33 -15.78
CA GLY A 154 -3.88 16.48 -16.09
C GLY A 154 -3.23 17.80 -15.63
N ASN A 155 -4.02 18.65 -14.99
CA ASN A 155 -3.55 19.95 -14.47
C ASN A 155 -2.92 19.84 -13.05
N ARG A 156 -2.72 18.62 -12.51
CA ARG A 156 -2.14 18.45 -11.17
C ARG A 156 -0.63 18.70 -11.22
N GLU A 157 -0.15 19.40 -10.21
CA GLU A 157 1.27 19.57 -9.99
C GLU A 157 1.86 18.31 -9.33
N ILE A 158 3.03 17.87 -9.79
CA ILE A 158 3.83 16.84 -9.14
C ILE A 158 4.82 17.55 -8.23
N LYS A 159 4.61 17.45 -6.92
CA LYS A 159 5.42 18.12 -5.90
C LYS A 159 6.54 17.19 -5.43
N ILE A 160 7.77 17.72 -5.34
CA ILE A 160 8.94 16.94 -4.94
C ILE A 160 9.27 17.21 -3.47
N ILE A 161 9.47 16.14 -2.69
CA ILE A 161 10.05 16.19 -1.36
C ILE A 161 11.50 15.73 -1.50
N GLU A 162 12.41 16.70 -1.54
CA GLU A 162 13.83 16.45 -1.72
C GLU A 162 14.49 15.88 -0.46
N ASN A 163 15.68 15.30 -0.64
CA ASN A 163 16.57 14.85 0.45
C ASN A 163 15.94 13.82 1.41
N GLU A 164 14.96 13.06 0.94
CA GLU A 164 14.28 12.05 1.77
C GLU A 164 13.80 12.64 3.13
N ASP A 165 13.30 13.89 3.12
CA ASP A 165 12.79 14.54 4.33
C ASP A 165 11.47 13.90 4.79
N TYR A 166 11.59 12.82 5.54
CA TYR A 166 10.44 12.07 6.04
C TYR A 166 9.66 12.81 7.14
N ASN A 167 10.24 13.79 7.82
CA ASN A 167 9.48 14.66 8.73
C ASN A 167 8.52 15.55 7.95
N LYS A 168 9.01 16.21 6.91
CA LYS A 168 8.18 16.98 5.99
C LYS A 168 7.12 16.10 5.31
N LEU A 169 7.47 14.85 4.96
CA LEU A 169 6.52 13.89 4.41
C LEU A 169 5.35 13.64 5.38
N VAL A 170 5.64 13.42 6.67
CA VAL A 170 4.59 13.22 7.68
C VAL A 170 3.76 14.49 7.87
N ASP A 171 4.37 15.68 7.88
CA ASP A 171 3.64 16.95 7.94
C ASP A 171 2.65 17.07 6.78
N ILE A 172 3.08 16.77 5.57
CA ILE A 172 2.23 16.78 4.38
C ILE A 172 1.10 15.75 4.52
N ALA A 173 1.44 14.50 4.89
CA ALA A 173 0.47 13.41 4.98
C ALA A 173 -0.63 13.66 6.02
N THR A 174 -0.36 14.49 7.03
CA THR A 174 -1.29 14.76 8.15
C THR A 174 -2.02 16.08 8.07
N SER A 175 -1.51 17.06 7.29
CA SER A 175 -2.05 18.43 7.26
C SER A 175 -3.18 18.67 6.27
N GLN A 176 -3.45 17.71 5.38
CA GLN A 176 -4.33 17.94 4.23
C GLN A 176 -5.83 17.72 4.49
N GLY A 177 -6.22 17.30 5.70
CA GLY A 177 -7.61 17.04 6.05
C GLY A 177 -8.24 15.90 5.26
N ARG A 178 -7.44 14.96 4.75
CA ARG A 178 -7.83 13.78 3.98
C ARG A 178 -6.83 12.65 4.21
N ASP A 179 -7.21 11.44 3.84
CA ASP A 179 -6.32 10.30 3.89
C ASP A 179 -5.10 10.48 2.98
N ALA A 180 -3.96 9.96 3.41
CA ALA A 180 -2.75 9.91 2.62
C ALA A 180 -2.35 8.45 2.33
N TYR A 181 -1.96 8.17 1.09
CA TYR A 181 -1.42 6.89 0.66
C TYR A 181 0.03 7.07 0.27
N ILE A 182 0.92 6.47 1.04
CA ILE A 182 2.36 6.49 0.82
C ILE A 182 2.75 5.14 0.23
N VAL A 183 3.35 5.17 -0.96
CA VAL A 183 3.72 3.98 -1.74
C VAL A 183 5.24 3.97 -1.95
N PRO A 184 6.01 3.46 -0.99
CA PRO A 184 7.47 3.41 -1.06
C PRO A 184 8.00 2.11 -1.63
N THR A 185 9.23 2.16 -2.17
CA THR A 185 10.10 1.00 -2.30
C THR A 185 10.68 0.58 -0.94
N TYR A 186 11.30 -0.59 -0.87
CA TYR A 186 11.66 -1.24 0.39
C TYR A 186 12.56 -0.38 1.29
N THR A 187 13.70 0.12 0.78
CA THR A 187 14.62 0.89 1.64
C THR A 187 14.05 2.25 2.03
N SER A 188 13.22 2.83 1.19
CA SER A 188 12.49 4.04 1.53
C SER A 188 11.47 3.78 2.65
N MET A 189 10.73 2.67 2.56
CA MET A 189 9.81 2.25 3.63
C MET A 189 10.55 2.05 4.95
N MET A 190 11.68 1.32 4.93
CA MET A 190 12.47 1.07 6.13
C MET A 190 12.97 2.34 6.82
N ALA A 191 13.26 3.38 6.04
CA ALA A 191 13.72 4.66 6.58
C ALA A 191 12.55 5.55 7.08
N MET A 192 11.42 5.60 6.35
CA MET A 192 10.30 6.49 6.71
C MET A 192 9.38 5.92 7.78
N ARG A 193 9.17 4.59 7.83
CA ARG A 193 8.24 3.96 8.77
C ARG A 193 8.51 4.30 10.23
N PRO A 194 9.77 4.25 10.74
CA PRO A 194 10.06 4.66 12.12
C PRO A 194 9.69 6.11 12.41
N VAL A 195 9.85 7.01 11.43
CA VAL A 195 9.46 8.43 11.58
C VAL A 195 7.94 8.56 11.68
N ILE A 196 7.20 7.86 10.83
CA ILE A 196 5.73 7.83 10.85
C ILE A 196 5.24 7.23 12.18
N ALA A 197 5.75 6.08 12.59
CA ALA A 197 5.35 5.40 13.82
C ALA A 197 5.63 6.25 15.07
N LYS A 198 6.79 6.91 15.14
CA LYS A 198 7.14 7.80 16.25
C LYS A 198 6.18 8.99 16.37
N ARG A 199 5.69 9.52 15.25
CA ARG A 199 4.85 10.73 15.24
C ARG A 199 3.35 10.43 15.38
N LEU A 200 2.89 9.31 14.82
CA LEU A 200 1.46 8.97 14.76
C LEU A 200 1.07 7.84 15.72
N GLY A 201 2.02 7.27 16.40
CA GLY A 201 1.83 6.07 17.21
C GLY A 201 1.78 4.82 16.30
N GLY A 202 2.57 3.83 16.61
CA GLY A 202 2.62 2.55 15.90
C GLY A 202 3.45 1.57 16.73
N LYS A 203 3.24 0.30 16.51
CA LYS A 203 4.08 -0.73 17.13
C LYS A 203 5.48 -0.67 16.53
N ASP A 204 6.49 -0.96 17.34
CA ASP A 204 7.84 -1.13 16.83
C ASP A 204 7.93 -2.34 15.89
N PHE A 205 9.03 -2.38 15.13
CA PHE A 205 9.24 -3.35 14.05
C PHE A 205 9.17 -4.82 14.51
N TRP A 206 9.38 -5.07 15.80
CA TRP A 206 9.51 -6.41 16.39
C TRP A 206 8.44 -6.73 17.46
N GLU A 207 7.45 -5.88 17.65
CA GLU A 207 6.29 -6.09 18.49
C GLU A 207 5.05 -6.51 17.67
#